data_ca76dc0b70749a9439530e7c3dfcd62c
#
_entry.id   ca76dc0b70749a9439530e7c3dfcd62c
#
_cell.length_a   1.000
_cell.length_b   1.000
_cell.length_c   1.000
_cell.angle_alpha   90.00
_cell.angle_beta   90.00
_cell.angle_gamma   90.00
#
_symmetry.space_group_name_H-M   'P 1'
#
loop_
_entity.id
_entity.type
_entity.pdbx_description
1 polymer ?
#
loop_
_entity_poly.entity_id
_entity_poly.type
_entity_poly.pdbx_seq_one_letter_code
_entity_poly.pdbx_strand_id
1 'polypeptide(L)'
;MLAYMHYVYSLKYQDGHYIGCTNDLRDRIDRHQRGQIPATADRLPIKLVFYFAISDKYKTFEFEKYLKSGSGRAFTKKHLL
;
A
#
# COMPACT_ATOMS: atom_id res chain seq x y z
N MET A 1 21.30 -3.92 12.54
CA MET A 1 20.00 -4.59 12.36
C MET A 1 18.92 -3.55 12.18
N LEU A 2 18.01 -3.80 11.28
CA LEU A 2 16.90 -2.88 11.08
C LEU A 2 15.89 -3.01 12.21
N ALA A 3 15.44 -1.86 12.72
CA ALA A 3 14.34 -1.83 13.66
C ALA A 3 13.05 -2.23 12.95
N TYR A 4 11.97 -2.37 13.73
CA TYR A 4 10.66 -2.58 13.16
C TYR A 4 10.29 -1.44 12.23
N MET A 5 9.85 -1.80 11.06
CA MET A 5 9.34 -0.84 10.09
C MET A 5 7.86 -1.12 9.85
N HIS A 6 7.15 -0.07 9.54
CA HIS A 6 5.78 -0.14 9.07
C HIS A 6 5.76 0.32 7.62
N TYR A 7 4.87 -0.24 6.83
CA TYR A 7 4.87 0.00 5.39
C TYR A 7 3.54 0.55 4.93
N VAL A 8 3.61 1.56 4.08
CA VAL A 8 2.46 1.97 3.26
C VAL A 8 2.77 1.49 1.85
N TYR A 9 1.82 0.83 1.22
CA TYR A 9 2.04 0.25 -0.09
C TYR A 9 0.87 0.52 -1.02
N SER A 10 1.14 0.50 -2.31
CA SER A 10 0.12 0.66 -3.34
C SER A 10 0.15 -0.53 -4.29
N LEU A 11 -1.01 -1.10 -4.52
CA LEU A 11 -1.21 -2.17 -5.48
C LEU A 11 -2.04 -1.64 -6.64
N LYS A 12 -1.62 -1.99 -7.86
CA LYS A 12 -2.38 -1.68 -9.05
C LYS A 12 -3.19 -2.90 -9.47
N TYR A 13 -4.46 -2.68 -9.83
CA TYR A 13 -5.30 -3.66 -10.50
C TYR A 13 -5.83 -3.01 -11.78
N GLN A 14 -6.69 -3.70 -12.51
CA GLN A 14 -7.07 -3.32 -13.87
C GLN A 14 -7.57 -1.88 -13.97
N ASP A 15 -8.43 -1.46 -13.03
CA ASP A 15 -9.12 -0.17 -13.11
C ASP A 15 -8.87 0.73 -11.89
N GLY A 16 -7.79 0.52 -11.14
CA GLY A 16 -7.50 1.37 -10.00
C GLY A 16 -6.33 0.92 -9.17
N HIS A 17 -6.25 1.50 -7.97
CA HIS A 17 -5.18 1.24 -7.01
C HIS A 17 -5.76 1.01 -5.62
N TYR A 18 -5.06 0.20 -4.84
CA TYR A 18 -5.36 -0.04 -3.44
C TYR A 18 -4.19 0.44 -2.59
N ILE A 19 -4.47 1.22 -1.54
CA ILE A 19 -3.46 1.69 -0.60
C ILE A 19 -3.69 0.96 0.72
N GLY A 20 -2.62 0.39 1.29
CA GLY A 20 -2.71 -0.31 2.56
C GLY A 20 -1.50 -0.09 3.44
N CYS A 21 -1.61 -0.53 4.68
CA CYS A 21 -0.53 -0.51 5.67
C CYS A 21 -0.29 -1.91 6.20
N THR A 22 0.96 -2.21 6.52
CA THR A 22 1.31 -3.48 7.16
C THR A 22 2.66 -3.35 7.85
N ASN A 23 2.91 -4.20 8.82
CA ASN A 23 4.25 -4.37 9.38
C ASN A 23 5.01 -5.55 8.77
N ASP A 24 4.38 -6.26 7.85
CA ASP A 24 5.00 -7.38 7.14
C ASP A 24 4.57 -7.31 5.68
N LEU A 25 5.36 -6.58 4.89
CA LEU A 25 5.01 -6.29 3.51
C LEU A 25 4.94 -7.55 2.65
N ARG A 26 5.94 -8.42 2.77
CA ARG A 26 6.01 -9.64 1.96
C ARG A 26 4.81 -10.55 2.20
N ASP A 27 4.48 -10.78 3.46
CA ASP A 27 3.33 -11.60 3.82
C ASP A 27 2.02 -11.00 3.32
N ARG A 28 1.87 -9.68 3.50
CA ARG A 28 0.65 -9.00 3.10
C ARG A 28 0.44 -9.02 1.58
N ILE A 29 1.50 -8.79 0.81
CA ILE A 29 1.43 -8.87 -0.65
C ILE A 29 1.07 -10.28 -1.10
N ASP A 30 1.67 -11.30 -0.47
CA ASP A 30 1.37 -12.69 -0.76
C ASP A 30 -0.10 -13.00 -0.52
N ARG A 31 -0.66 -12.51 0.59
CA ARG A 31 -2.08 -12.69 0.89
C ARG A 31 -2.98 -12.01 -0.13
N HIS A 32 -2.62 -10.82 -0.59
CA HIS A 32 -3.36 -10.15 -1.65
C HIS A 32 -3.36 -11.00 -2.92
N GLN A 33 -2.21 -11.52 -3.30
CA GLN A 33 -2.07 -12.32 -4.52
C GLN A 33 -2.83 -13.64 -4.45
N ARG A 34 -3.02 -14.17 -3.25
CA ARG A 34 -3.81 -15.40 -3.05
C ARG A 34 -5.30 -15.15 -2.92
N GLY A 35 -5.74 -13.90 -3.00
CA GLY A 35 -7.15 -13.56 -2.87
C GLY A 35 -7.67 -13.64 -1.44
N GLN A 36 -6.79 -13.54 -0.44
CA GLN A 36 -7.16 -13.67 0.97
C GLN A 36 -7.53 -12.34 1.62
N ILE A 37 -7.35 -11.23 0.93
CA ILE A 37 -7.70 -9.91 1.43
C ILE A 37 -9.00 -9.47 0.75
N PRO A 38 -10.09 -9.32 1.50
CA PRO A 38 -11.40 -9.03 0.88
C PRO A 38 -11.41 -7.81 -0.02
N ALA A 39 -10.66 -6.77 0.33
CA ALA A 39 -10.66 -5.53 -0.44
C ALA A 39 -10.14 -5.70 -1.86
N THR A 40 -9.32 -6.74 -2.14
CA THR A 40 -8.73 -6.95 -3.45
C THR A 40 -8.99 -8.34 -4.03
N ALA A 41 -9.71 -9.19 -3.30
CA ALA A 41 -9.89 -10.58 -3.68
C ALA A 41 -10.53 -10.75 -5.06
N ASP A 42 -11.46 -9.88 -5.42
CA ASP A 42 -12.14 -9.91 -6.71
C ASP A 42 -11.50 -9.00 -7.77
N ARG A 43 -10.30 -8.47 -7.49
CA ARG A 43 -9.60 -7.54 -8.38
C ARG A 43 -8.26 -8.08 -8.87
N LEU A 44 -8.02 -9.38 -8.69
CA LEU A 44 -6.81 -10.01 -9.18
C LEU A 44 -6.78 -10.02 -10.71
N PRO A 45 -5.60 -9.94 -11.31
CA PRO A 45 -4.28 -9.88 -10.68
C PRO A 45 -3.95 -8.48 -10.16
N ILE A 46 -3.09 -8.43 -9.14
CA ILE A 46 -2.59 -7.18 -8.58
C ILE A 46 -1.08 -7.09 -8.75
N LYS A 47 -0.57 -5.86 -8.72
CA LYS A 47 0.85 -5.60 -8.86
C LYS A 47 1.27 -4.53 -7.85
N LEU A 48 2.34 -4.80 -7.10
CA LEU A 48 2.94 -3.80 -6.22
C LEU A 48 3.60 -2.72 -7.08
N VAL A 49 3.22 -1.46 -6.89
CA VAL A 49 3.78 -0.36 -7.67
C VAL A 49 4.72 0.52 -6.86
N PHE A 50 4.47 0.68 -5.56
CA PHE A 50 5.43 1.34 -4.67
C PHE A 50 5.12 0.99 -3.23
N TYR A 51 6.11 1.24 -2.37
CA TYR A 51 5.91 1.19 -0.93
C TYR A 51 6.88 2.15 -0.25
N PHE A 52 6.51 2.55 0.96
CA PHE A 52 7.36 3.34 1.85
C PHE A 52 7.54 2.58 3.15
N ALA A 53 8.76 2.55 3.66
CA ALA A 53 9.07 1.97 4.96
C ALA A 53 9.24 3.12 5.95
N ILE A 54 8.46 3.13 7.02
CA ILE A 54 8.40 4.21 7.99
C ILE A 54 8.57 3.60 9.37
N SER A 55 9.44 4.17 10.21
CA SER A 55 9.73 3.61 11.52
C SER A 55 8.63 3.88 12.55
N ASP A 56 7.80 4.90 12.35
CA ASP A 56 6.76 5.31 13.27
C ASP A 56 5.39 4.81 12.78
N LYS A 57 4.73 4.00 13.62
CA LYS A 57 3.44 3.39 13.29
C LYS A 57 2.36 4.44 12.99
N TYR A 58 2.29 5.47 13.83
CA TYR A 58 1.24 6.47 13.69
C TYR A 58 1.45 7.36 12.47
N LYS A 59 2.69 7.70 12.17
CA LYS A 59 3.01 8.43 10.94
C LYS A 59 2.72 7.60 9.71
N THR A 60 2.86 6.29 9.79
CA THR A 60 2.49 5.39 8.71
C THR A 60 1.00 5.46 8.43
N PHE A 61 0.17 5.41 9.48
CA PHE A 61 -1.28 5.53 9.33
C PHE A 61 -1.69 6.90 8.77
N GLU A 62 -1.04 7.96 9.23
CA GLU A 62 -1.30 9.30 8.71
C GLU A 62 -0.95 9.39 7.23
N PHE A 63 0.16 8.79 6.83
CA PHE A 63 0.60 8.81 5.43
C PHE A 63 -0.34 7.99 4.55
N GLU A 64 -0.80 6.85 5.03
CA GLU A 64 -1.81 6.06 4.31
C GLU A 64 -3.06 6.89 4.05
N LYS A 65 -3.54 7.56 5.09
CA LYS A 65 -4.72 8.42 5.00
C LYS A 65 -4.49 9.56 4.00
N TYR A 66 -3.31 10.17 4.05
CA TYR A 66 -2.94 11.21 3.11
C TYR A 66 -2.97 10.71 1.66
N LEU A 67 -2.38 9.54 1.40
CA LEU A 67 -2.34 8.99 0.04
C LEU A 67 -3.72 8.67 -0.51
N LYS A 68 -4.70 8.43 0.35
CA LYS A 68 -6.10 8.21 -0.05
C LYS A 68 -6.86 9.50 -0.30
N SER A 69 -6.33 10.64 0.11
CA SER A 69 -6.95 11.95 -0.10
C SER A 69 -6.72 12.45 -1.52
N GLY A 70 -7.44 13.48 -1.91
CA GLY A 70 -7.24 14.12 -3.21
C GLY A 70 -5.83 14.66 -3.40
N SER A 71 -5.27 15.29 -2.35
CA SER A 71 -3.89 15.80 -2.38
C SER A 71 -2.89 14.66 -2.53
N GLY A 72 -3.10 13.57 -1.82
CA GLY A 72 -2.22 12.41 -1.91
C GLY A 72 -2.27 11.72 -3.26
N ARG A 73 -3.45 11.66 -3.86
CA ARG A 73 -3.61 11.11 -5.22
C ARG A 73 -2.87 11.96 -6.24
N ALA A 74 -2.94 13.28 -6.11
CA ALA A 74 -2.21 14.19 -6.97
C ALA A 74 -0.70 14.02 -6.81
N PHE A 75 -0.23 13.91 -5.56
CA PHE A 75 1.17 13.64 -5.25
C PHE A 75 1.64 12.33 -5.90
N THR A 76 0.87 11.27 -5.74
CA THR A 76 1.17 9.96 -6.29
C THR A 76 1.29 10.01 -7.82
N LYS A 77 0.31 10.61 -8.47
CA LYS A 77 0.29 10.73 -9.92
C LYS A 77 1.49 11.52 -10.43
N LYS A 78 1.86 12.58 -9.72
CA LYS A 78 2.96 13.45 -10.15
C LYS A 78 4.33 12.83 -9.93
N HIS A 79 4.53 12.09 -8.84
CA HIS A 79 5.85 11.69 -8.39
C HIS A 79 6.12 10.19 -8.43
N LEU A 80 5.09 9.35 -8.39
CA LEU A 80 5.26 7.91 -8.15
C LEU A 80 4.71 7.02 -9.26
N LEU A 81 3.87 7.54 -10.12
CA LEU A 81 3.28 6.75 -11.21
C LEU A 81 3.60 7.32 -12.57
#